data_949e7f2078d4bd7a828a8fb0d8a2733f
#
_entry.id   949e7f2078d4bd7a828a8fb0d8a2733f
#
_cell.length_a   1.000
_cell.length_b   1.000
_cell.length_c   1.000
_cell.angle_alpha   90.00
_cell.angle_beta   90.00
_cell.angle_gamma   90.00
#
_symmetry.space_group_name_H-M   'P 1'
#
loop_
_entity.id
_entity.type
_entity.pdbx_description
1 polymer ?
#
loop_
_entity_poly.entity_id
_entity_poly.type
_entity_poly.pdbx_seq_one_letter_code
_entity_poly.pdbx_strand_id
1 'polypeptide(L)'
;MKKKKISRREQKIEDLYRFYLNNGFEHTIDEISVVMNIGRKTFYNRYVNKENSIQMALQYCHNQFVDHFGEQVLQCNHSIEELVLLVWEFQQFAKNQRIYFQYDWDNKLFFTDDTPFRSLLDSIIRKGMRSYHIYEDINTVAYSDFFYTNLSMYVMYGKKQAIILRYVLFPLLNERGVELLNELDLEAFA
;
A
#
# COMPACT_ATOMS: atom_id res chain seq x y z
N MET A 1 8.35 -13.31 20.50
CA MET A 1 8.60 -13.11 19.06
C MET A 1 10.10 -13.03 18.79
N LYS A 2 10.67 -13.90 17.95
CA LYS A 2 12.09 -13.80 17.56
C LYS A 2 12.21 -12.66 16.55
N LYS A 3 12.91 -11.57 16.88
CA LYS A 3 13.21 -10.49 15.90
C LYS A 3 13.93 -11.14 14.71
N LYS A 4 13.32 -11.02 13.51
CA LYS A 4 13.90 -11.45 12.23
C LYS A 4 15.25 -10.72 12.08
N LYS A 5 16.34 -11.45 11.89
CA LYS A 5 17.67 -10.85 11.73
C LYS A 5 17.73 -10.19 10.36
N ILE A 6 17.59 -8.87 10.33
CA ILE A 6 17.63 -8.06 9.10
C ILE A 6 19.00 -8.27 8.44
N SER A 7 19.02 -8.55 7.16
CA SER A 7 20.27 -8.68 6.41
C SER A 7 20.96 -7.32 6.26
N ARG A 8 22.29 -7.30 6.04
CA ARG A 8 23.02 -6.04 5.76
C ARG A 8 22.49 -5.30 4.52
N ARG A 9 21.90 -6.02 3.58
CA ARG A 9 21.30 -5.43 2.38
C ARG A 9 19.98 -4.75 2.71
N GLU A 10 19.11 -5.43 3.45
CA GLU A 10 17.84 -4.87 3.92
C GLU A 10 18.06 -3.62 4.78
N GLN A 11 19.02 -3.65 5.70
CA GLN A 11 19.36 -2.48 6.51
C GLN A 11 19.72 -1.26 5.66
N LYS A 12 20.47 -1.44 4.58
CA LYS A 12 20.85 -0.34 3.69
C LYS A 12 19.66 0.21 2.89
N ILE A 13 18.71 -0.62 2.54
CA ILE A 13 17.47 -0.18 1.88
C ILE A 13 16.57 0.56 2.89
N GLU A 14 16.50 0.07 4.12
CA GLU A 14 15.80 0.77 5.21
C GLU A 14 16.41 2.14 5.49
N ASP A 15 17.74 2.26 5.53
CA ASP A 15 18.44 3.54 5.72
C ASP A 15 18.11 4.52 4.56
N LEU A 16 18.08 4.03 3.33
CA LEU A 16 17.69 4.80 2.14
C LEU A 16 16.21 5.22 2.18
N TYR A 17 15.32 4.30 2.55
CA TYR A 17 13.91 4.58 2.77
C TYR A 17 13.72 5.70 3.80
N ARG A 18 14.38 5.61 4.96
CA ARG A 18 14.32 6.62 6.02
C ARG A 18 14.87 7.97 5.55
N PHE A 19 15.93 7.94 4.73
CA PHE A 19 16.46 9.17 4.13
C PHE A 19 15.38 9.88 3.31
N TYR A 20 14.75 9.19 2.37
CA TYR A 20 13.72 9.79 1.51
C TYR A 20 12.46 10.20 2.28
N LEU A 21 12.06 9.42 3.29
CA LEU A 21 10.93 9.76 4.15
C LEU A 21 11.11 11.12 4.85
N ASN A 22 12.34 11.41 5.29
CA ASN A 22 12.64 12.61 6.05
C ASN A 22 13.01 13.83 5.17
N ASN A 23 13.55 13.58 3.97
CA ASN A 23 14.16 14.64 3.16
C ASN A 23 13.46 14.83 1.79
N GLY A 24 12.61 13.90 1.36
CA GLY A 24 12.00 13.93 0.03
C GLY A 24 12.91 13.41 -1.08
N PHE A 25 12.45 13.50 -2.33
CA PHE A 25 13.11 12.87 -3.49
C PHE A 25 13.97 13.83 -4.31
N GLU A 26 14.00 15.13 -4.00
CA GLU A 26 14.65 16.16 -4.81
C GLU A 26 16.19 16.24 -4.64
N HIS A 27 16.75 15.46 -3.72
CA HIS A 27 18.18 15.50 -3.41
C HIS A 27 19.06 14.90 -4.50
N THR A 28 20.27 15.49 -4.66
CA THR A 28 21.31 14.96 -5.54
C THR A 28 21.98 13.71 -4.93
N ILE A 29 22.64 12.91 -5.79
CA ILE A 29 23.38 11.74 -5.31
C ILE A 29 24.49 12.12 -4.31
N ASP A 30 25.08 13.31 -4.45
CA ASP A 30 26.14 13.78 -3.56
C ASP A 30 25.55 14.06 -2.16
N GLU A 31 24.41 14.74 -2.07
CA GLU A 31 23.72 15.00 -0.80
C GLU A 31 23.28 13.70 -0.13
N ILE A 32 22.68 12.78 -0.89
CA ILE A 32 22.29 11.46 -0.38
C ILE A 32 23.52 10.72 0.16
N SER A 33 24.61 10.72 -0.58
CA SER A 33 25.86 10.03 -0.22
C SER A 33 26.46 10.59 1.07
N VAL A 34 26.44 11.91 1.25
CA VAL A 34 26.92 12.58 2.47
C VAL A 34 26.09 12.15 3.67
N VAL A 35 24.76 12.25 3.60
CA VAL A 35 23.87 11.89 4.73
C VAL A 35 23.97 10.41 5.06
N MET A 36 24.04 9.53 4.06
CA MET A 36 24.19 8.09 4.27
C MET A 36 25.62 7.66 4.66
N ASN A 37 26.55 8.62 4.77
CA ASN A 37 27.96 8.37 5.07
C ASN A 37 28.59 7.30 4.15
N ILE A 38 28.38 7.44 2.84
CA ILE A 38 28.94 6.56 1.81
C ILE A 38 29.61 7.38 0.72
N GLY A 39 30.65 6.83 0.07
CA GLY A 39 31.25 7.47 -1.10
C GLY A 39 30.33 7.35 -2.33
N ARG A 40 30.40 8.32 -3.26
CA ARG A 40 29.65 8.35 -4.54
C ARG A 40 29.79 7.03 -5.33
N LYS A 41 31.03 6.50 -5.42
CA LYS A 41 31.27 5.18 -6.06
C LYS A 41 30.47 4.06 -5.37
N THR A 42 30.39 4.10 -4.04
CA THR A 42 29.62 3.12 -3.26
C THR A 42 28.13 3.27 -3.50
N PHE A 43 27.62 4.50 -3.68
CA PHE A 43 26.23 4.74 -4.04
C PHE A 43 25.90 4.07 -5.39
N TYR A 44 26.67 4.36 -6.43
CA TYR A 44 26.44 3.76 -7.75
C TYR A 44 26.56 2.23 -7.74
N ASN A 45 27.51 1.68 -7.00
CA ASN A 45 27.64 0.22 -6.86
C ASN A 45 26.44 -0.44 -6.15
N ARG A 46 25.72 0.30 -5.29
CA ARG A 46 24.58 -0.23 -4.54
C ARG A 46 23.25 -0.01 -5.25
N TYR A 47 23.08 1.17 -5.82
CA TYR A 47 21.78 1.66 -6.27
C TYR A 47 21.72 1.96 -7.78
N VAL A 48 22.83 1.82 -8.49
CA VAL A 48 22.99 2.06 -9.94
C VAL A 48 22.83 3.55 -10.31
N ASN A 49 21.68 4.15 -9.99
CA ASN A 49 21.36 5.57 -10.19
C ASN A 49 20.35 6.05 -9.14
N LYS A 50 19.96 7.32 -9.20
CA LYS A 50 18.99 7.93 -8.26
C LYS A 50 17.61 7.30 -8.42
N GLU A 51 17.14 7.12 -9.63
CA GLU A 51 15.83 6.57 -9.97
C GLU A 51 15.68 5.16 -9.38
N ASN A 52 16.67 4.30 -9.61
CA ASN A 52 16.66 2.95 -9.03
C ASN A 52 16.71 2.97 -7.49
N SER A 53 17.41 3.93 -6.89
CA SER A 53 17.42 4.08 -5.43
C SER A 53 16.04 4.46 -4.88
N ILE A 54 15.30 5.32 -5.59
CA ILE A 54 13.92 5.68 -5.25
C ILE A 54 13.01 4.45 -5.39
N GLN A 55 13.13 3.71 -6.49
CA GLN A 55 12.35 2.48 -6.69
C GLN A 55 12.58 1.43 -5.60
N MET A 56 13.83 1.24 -5.17
CA MET A 56 14.14 0.33 -4.06
C MET A 56 13.53 0.78 -2.73
N ALA A 57 13.52 2.09 -2.45
CA ALA A 57 12.92 2.64 -1.25
C ALA A 57 11.38 2.54 -1.28
N LEU A 58 10.76 2.80 -2.44
CA LEU A 58 9.32 2.60 -2.67
C LEU A 58 8.92 1.14 -2.48
N GLN A 59 9.64 0.21 -3.10
CA GLN A 59 9.38 -1.21 -2.94
C GLN A 59 9.48 -1.65 -1.47
N TYR A 60 10.46 -1.12 -0.74
CA TYR A 60 10.58 -1.37 0.70
C TYR A 60 9.35 -0.84 1.45
N CYS A 61 8.91 0.39 1.14
CA CYS A 61 7.73 1.01 1.75
C CYS A 61 6.47 0.17 1.49
N HIS A 62 6.25 -0.27 0.24
CA HIS A 62 5.11 -1.12 -0.13
C HIS A 62 5.15 -2.50 0.57
N ASN A 63 6.33 -3.11 0.66
CA ASN A 63 6.49 -4.38 1.37
C ASN A 63 6.19 -4.23 2.87
N GLN A 64 6.60 -3.13 3.51
CA GLN A 64 6.26 -2.85 4.90
C GLN A 64 4.75 -2.72 5.10
N PHE A 65 4.03 -2.09 4.16
CA PHE A 65 2.57 -2.03 4.20
C PHE A 65 1.95 -3.44 4.12
N VAL A 66 2.38 -4.24 3.13
CA VAL A 66 1.81 -5.58 2.91
C VAL A 66 2.12 -6.53 4.07
N ASP A 67 3.34 -6.47 4.63
CA ASP A 67 3.71 -7.25 5.80
C ASP A 67 2.86 -6.86 7.03
N HIS A 68 2.69 -5.55 7.26
CA HIS A 68 1.83 -5.03 8.35
C HIS A 68 0.37 -5.46 8.17
N PHE A 69 -0.19 -5.26 6.97
CA PHE A 69 -1.55 -5.69 6.64
C PHE A 69 -1.72 -7.21 6.82
N GLY A 70 -0.73 -7.99 6.38
CA GLY A 70 -0.74 -9.45 6.53
C GLY A 70 -0.82 -9.93 7.98
N GLU A 71 -0.26 -9.18 8.92
CA GLU A 71 -0.40 -9.45 10.36
C GLU A 71 -1.82 -9.12 10.87
N GLN A 72 -2.40 -8.03 10.41
CA GLN A 72 -3.72 -7.57 10.83
C GLN A 72 -4.85 -8.43 10.25
N VAL A 73 -4.73 -8.81 8.98
CA VAL A 73 -5.76 -9.57 8.26
C VAL A 73 -6.05 -10.95 8.87
N LEU A 74 -5.13 -11.48 9.65
CA LEU A 74 -5.33 -12.76 10.39
C LEU A 74 -6.45 -12.69 11.42
N GLN A 75 -6.89 -11.48 11.81
CA GLN A 75 -8.01 -11.27 12.74
C GLN A 75 -9.35 -11.19 12.01
N CYS A 76 -9.34 -11.05 10.67
CA CYS A 76 -10.57 -10.92 9.88
C CYS A 76 -11.28 -12.28 9.70
N ASN A 77 -12.60 -12.29 9.86
CA ASN A 77 -13.42 -13.48 9.72
C ASN A 77 -13.78 -13.77 8.25
N HIS A 78 -13.90 -12.73 7.43
CA HIS A 78 -14.29 -12.86 6.02
C HIS A 78 -13.71 -11.73 5.15
N SER A 79 -13.80 -11.91 3.82
CA SER A 79 -13.20 -10.99 2.83
C SER A 79 -13.72 -9.55 2.88
N ILE A 80 -14.92 -9.31 3.40
CA ILE A 80 -15.48 -7.96 3.54
C ILE A 80 -14.76 -7.20 4.66
N GLU A 81 -14.49 -7.85 5.80
CA GLU A 81 -13.62 -7.28 6.85
C GLU A 81 -12.23 -6.98 6.32
N GLU A 82 -11.66 -7.88 5.52
CA GLU A 82 -10.34 -7.66 4.90
C GLU A 82 -10.33 -6.44 3.98
N LEU A 83 -11.40 -6.22 3.19
CA LEU A 83 -11.54 -5.03 2.34
C LEU A 83 -11.68 -3.74 3.15
N VAL A 84 -12.48 -3.76 4.21
CA VAL A 84 -12.65 -2.61 5.11
C VAL A 84 -11.32 -2.28 5.79
N LEU A 85 -10.62 -3.30 6.30
CA LEU A 85 -9.30 -3.16 6.88
C LEU A 85 -8.29 -2.60 5.86
N LEU A 86 -8.31 -3.08 4.60
CA LEU A 86 -7.43 -2.58 3.54
C LEU A 86 -7.66 -1.08 3.28
N VAL A 87 -8.92 -0.64 3.22
CA VAL A 87 -9.24 0.79 3.06
C VAL A 87 -8.73 1.61 4.24
N TRP A 88 -8.90 1.12 5.45
CA TRP A 88 -8.41 1.77 6.67
C TRP A 88 -6.87 1.87 6.69
N GLU A 89 -6.19 0.76 6.52
CA GLU A 89 -4.73 0.70 6.54
C GLU A 89 -4.11 1.54 5.42
N PHE A 90 -4.74 1.58 4.24
CA PHE A 90 -4.28 2.44 3.15
C PHE A 90 -4.38 3.93 3.50
N GLN A 91 -5.44 4.34 4.22
CA GLN A 91 -5.56 5.72 4.69
C GLN A 91 -4.47 6.06 5.72
N GLN A 92 -4.18 5.14 6.66
CA GLN A 92 -3.10 5.32 7.62
C GLN A 92 -1.74 5.35 6.93
N PHE A 93 -1.53 4.49 5.95
CA PHE A 93 -0.33 4.50 5.10
C PHE A 93 -0.15 5.85 4.41
N ALA A 94 -1.16 6.33 3.71
CA ALA A 94 -1.10 7.62 3.01
C ALA A 94 -0.84 8.80 3.96
N LYS A 95 -1.38 8.75 5.17
CA LYS A 95 -1.15 9.76 6.21
C LYS A 95 0.27 9.70 6.78
N ASN A 96 0.75 8.51 7.11
CA ASN A 96 2.03 8.30 7.80
C ASN A 96 3.21 8.32 6.83
N GLN A 97 2.98 7.96 5.57
CA GLN A 97 3.98 7.86 4.50
C GLN A 97 3.71 8.87 3.38
N ARG A 98 3.27 10.07 3.74
CA ARG A 98 2.76 11.08 2.81
C ARG A 98 3.68 11.36 1.62
N ILE A 99 5.00 11.41 1.84
CA ILE A 99 5.98 11.68 0.77
C ILE A 99 5.99 10.55 -0.25
N TYR A 100 5.99 9.29 0.20
CA TYR A 100 5.95 8.12 -0.66
C TYR A 100 4.61 8.01 -1.38
N PHE A 101 3.51 8.22 -0.67
CA PHE A 101 2.18 8.20 -1.24
C PHE A 101 2.01 9.25 -2.34
N GLN A 102 2.46 10.49 -2.11
CA GLN A 102 2.40 11.55 -3.11
C GLN A 102 3.26 11.22 -4.34
N TYR A 103 4.45 10.68 -4.14
CA TYR A 103 5.33 10.28 -5.24
C TYR A 103 4.71 9.15 -6.07
N ASP A 104 4.13 8.13 -5.43
CA ASP A 104 3.41 7.05 -6.09
C ASP A 104 2.23 7.58 -6.92
N TRP A 105 1.46 8.50 -6.36
CA TRP A 105 0.34 9.15 -7.04
C TRP A 105 0.79 9.92 -8.28
N ASP A 106 1.78 10.80 -8.14
CA ASP A 106 2.28 11.66 -9.20
C ASP A 106 2.91 10.86 -10.36
N ASN A 107 3.52 9.73 -10.04
CA ASN A 107 4.17 8.83 -11.00
C ASN A 107 3.32 7.61 -11.40
N LYS A 108 2.09 7.50 -10.89
CA LYS A 108 1.13 6.41 -11.17
C LYS A 108 1.68 5.00 -10.88
N LEU A 109 2.52 4.87 -9.87
CA LEU A 109 3.21 3.61 -9.58
C LEU A 109 2.29 2.55 -8.96
N PHE A 110 1.20 2.95 -8.29
CA PHE A 110 0.17 2.01 -7.82
C PHE A 110 -0.53 1.23 -8.94
N PHE A 111 -0.46 1.75 -10.17
CA PHE A 111 -1.15 1.17 -11.33
C PHE A 111 -0.28 0.18 -12.13
N THR A 112 0.95 -0.04 -11.72
CA THR A 112 1.81 -1.04 -12.37
C THR A 112 1.40 -2.45 -11.95
N ASP A 113 1.44 -3.40 -12.91
CA ASP A 113 0.91 -4.76 -12.72
C ASP A 113 1.60 -5.57 -11.62
N ASP A 114 2.84 -5.24 -11.30
CA ASP A 114 3.68 -5.99 -10.35
C ASP A 114 3.73 -5.41 -8.94
N THR A 115 2.79 -4.52 -8.57
CA THR A 115 2.82 -3.96 -7.21
C THR A 115 2.31 -4.96 -6.17
N PRO A 116 2.91 -5.00 -4.97
CA PRO A 116 2.42 -5.81 -3.86
C PRO A 116 0.96 -5.51 -3.48
N PHE A 117 0.54 -4.25 -3.61
CA PHE A 117 -0.85 -3.83 -3.36
C PHE A 117 -1.84 -4.52 -4.30
N ARG A 118 -1.52 -4.57 -5.60
CA ARG A 118 -2.40 -5.17 -6.60
C ARG A 118 -2.60 -6.66 -6.33
N SER A 119 -1.52 -7.38 -6.05
CA SER A 119 -1.56 -8.79 -5.71
C SER A 119 -2.38 -9.05 -4.44
N LEU A 120 -2.24 -8.17 -3.44
CA LEU A 120 -3.00 -8.24 -2.20
C LEU A 120 -4.51 -8.07 -2.45
N LEU A 121 -4.91 -7.00 -3.14
CA LEU A 121 -6.31 -6.72 -3.47
C LEU A 121 -6.93 -7.84 -4.31
N ASP A 122 -6.24 -8.30 -5.37
CA ASP A 122 -6.70 -9.43 -6.21
C ASP A 122 -6.96 -10.69 -5.37
N SER A 123 -6.07 -10.98 -4.42
CA SER A 123 -6.24 -12.13 -3.50
C SER A 123 -7.50 -12.02 -2.66
N ILE A 124 -7.78 -10.82 -2.09
CA ILE A 124 -8.98 -10.59 -1.26
C ILE A 124 -10.25 -10.68 -2.11
N ILE A 125 -10.25 -10.07 -3.30
CA ILE A 125 -11.40 -10.13 -4.23
C ILE A 125 -11.70 -11.58 -4.59
N ARG A 126 -10.70 -12.35 -5.01
CA ARG A 126 -10.90 -13.78 -5.36
C ARG A 126 -11.38 -14.61 -4.17
N LYS A 127 -10.96 -14.29 -2.94
CA LYS A 127 -11.50 -14.92 -1.73
C LYS A 127 -12.98 -14.58 -1.56
N GLY A 128 -13.35 -13.32 -1.75
CA GLY A 128 -14.75 -12.87 -1.66
C GLY A 128 -15.66 -13.49 -2.73
N MET A 129 -15.17 -13.62 -3.97
CA MET A 129 -15.90 -14.32 -5.03
C MET A 129 -16.15 -15.79 -4.66
N ARG A 130 -15.14 -16.51 -4.18
CA ARG A 130 -15.26 -17.92 -3.73
C ARG A 130 -16.19 -18.09 -2.53
N SER A 131 -16.35 -17.07 -1.72
CA SER A 131 -17.26 -17.07 -0.54
C SER A 131 -18.64 -16.49 -0.86
N TYR A 132 -18.92 -16.18 -2.13
CA TYR A 132 -20.18 -15.58 -2.59
C TYR A 132 -20.53 -14.26 -1.87
N HIS A 133 -19.53 -13.42 -1.56
CA HIS A 133 -19.71 -12.08 -1.01
C HIS A 133 -19.52 -10.99 -2.07
N ILE A 134 -18.86 -11.34 -3.15
CA ILE A 134 -18.50 -10.47 -4.27
C ILE A 134 -19.09 -11.08 -5.54
N TYR A 135 -19.49 -10.22 -6.50
CA TYR A 135 -19.99 -10.67 -7.79
C TYR A 135 -18.95 -11.53 -8.51
N GLU A 136 -19.39 -12.67 -9.09
CA GLU A 136 -18.50 -13.65 -9.73
C GLU A 136 -17.90 -13.16 -11.05
N ASP A 137 -18.54 -12.21 -11.73
CA ASP A 137 -18.19 -11.67 -13.02
C ASP A 137 -17.27 -10.43 -12.96
N ILE A 138 -16.80 -10.07 -11.77
CA ILE A 138 -15.88 -8.95 -11.60
C ILE A 138 -14.56 -9.21 -12.31
N ASN A 139 -14.19 -8.29 -13.21
CA ASN A 139 -12.83 -8.24 -13.75
C ASN A 139 -11.89 -7.66 -12.70
N THR A 140 -11.11 -8.52 -12.04
CA THR A 140 -10.26 -8.14 -10.91
C THR A 140 -9.19 -7.12 -11.28
N VAL A 141 -8.67 -7.14 -12.51
CA VAL A 141 -7.68 -6.16 -13.00
C VAL A 141 -8.31 -4.79 -13.13
N ALA A 142 -9.41 -4.68 -13.87
CA ALA A 142 -10.12 -3.41 -14.04
C ALA A 142 -10.63 -2.84 -12.72
N TYR A 143 -11.08 -3.72 -11.81
CA TYR A 143 -11.51 -3.28 -10.49
C TYR A 143 -10.36 -2.81 -9.62
N SER A 144 -9.19 -3.42 -9.70
CA SER A 144 -8.01 -2.96 -8.96
C SER A 144 -7.61 -1.54 -9.37
N ASP A 145 -7.65 -1.22 -10.66
CA ASP A 145 -7.40 0.13 -11.17
C ASP A 145 -8.45 1.12 -10.65
N PHE A 146 -9.72 0.74 -10.70
CA PHE A 146 -10.82 1.54 -10.14
C PHE A 146 -10.64 1.77 -8.63
N PHE A 147 -10.34 0.70 -7.89
CA PHE A 147 -10.16 0.73 -6.44
C PHE A 147 -9.08 1.73 -6.03
N TYR A 148 -7.86 1.55 -6.54
CA TYR A 148 -6.73 2.41 -6.16
C TYR A 148 -6.90 3.85 -6.65
N THR A 149 -7.44 4.07 -7.85
CA THR A 149 -7.71 5.42 -8.35
C THR A 149 -8.67 6.16 -7.42
N ASN A 150 -9.80 5.54 -7.10
CA ASN A 150 -10.82 6.19 -6.28
C ASN A 150 -10.37 6.31 -4.82
N LEU A 151 -9.78 5.26 -4.24
CA LEU A 151 -9.28 5.28 -2.88
C LEU A 151 -8.22 6.37 -2.70
N SER A 152 -7.23 6.44 -3.59
CA SER A 152 -6.18 7.45 -3.54
C SER A 152 -6.75 8.87 -3.70
N MET A 153 -7.67 9.06 -4.64
CA MET A 153 -8.35 10.34 -4.83
C MET A 153 -9.12 10.77 -3.57
N TYR A 154 -9.90 9.86 -2.96
CA TYR A 154 -10.64 10.18 -1.75
C TYR A 154 -9.73 10.49 -0.57
N VAL A 155 -8.61 9.78 -0.43
CA VAL A 155 -7.60 10.05 0.60
C VAL A 155 -6.96 11.40 0.38
N MET A 156 -6.56 11.74 -0.85
CA MET A 156 -5.97 13.04 -1.20
C MET A 156 -6.91 14.20 -0.87
N TYR A 157 -8.22 14.03 -1.11
CA TYR A 157 -9.23 15.06 -0.81
C TYR A 157 -9.75 15.02 0.63
N GLY A 158 -9.18 14.18 1.50
CA GLY A 158 -9.53 14.11 2.92
C GLY A 158 -10.98 13.68 3.18
N LYS A 159 -11.54 12.79 2.35
CA LYS A 159 -12.92 12.32 2.50
C LYS A 159 -13.06 11.39 3.70
N LYS A 160 -14.25 11.43 4.34
CA LYS A 160 -14.57 10.55 5.47
C LYS A 160 -14.60 9.08 5.02
N GLN A 161 -14.16 8.19 5.89
CA GLN A 161 -14.08 6.76 5.64
C GLN A 161 -15.40 6.14 5.16
N ALA A 162 -16.53 6.47 5.79
CA ALA A 162 -17.85 5.97 5.37
C ALA A 162 -18.18 6.28 3.90
N ILE A 163 -17.74 7.46 3.40
CA ILE A 163 -17.90 7.83 1.98
C ILE A 163 -17.01 6.94 1.11
N ILE A 164 -15.76 6.73 1.53
CA ILE A 164 -14.81 5.91 0.80
C ILE A 164 -15.33 4.47 0.69
N LEU A 165 -15.69 3.86 1.82
CA LEU A 165 -16.23 2.50 1.85
C LEU A 165 -17.43 2.35 0.92
N ARG A 166 -18.38 3.29 0.96
CA ARG A 166 -19.58 3.25 0.14
C ARG A 166 -19.25 3.30 -1.37
N TYR A 167 -18.41 4.22 -1.81
CA TYR A 167 -18.15 4.41 -3.24
C TYR A 167 -17.10 3.47 -3.81
N VAL A 168 -16.22 2.94 -2.97
CA VAL A 168 -15.15 2.04 -3.40
C VAL A 168 -15.58 0.57 -3.27
N LEU A 169 -16.29 0.17 -2.22
CA LEU A 169 -16.62 -1.24 -2.00
C LEU A 169 -17.98 -1.65 -2.56
N PHE A 170 -19.02 -0.82 -2.47
CA PHE A 170 -20.37 -1.21 -2.90
C PHE A 170 -20.46 -1.74 -4.34
N PRO A 171 -19.73 -1.18 -5.33
CA PRO A 171 -19.79 -1.72 -6.69
C PRO A 171 -19.29 -3.15 -6.84
N LEU A 172 -18.53 -3.64 -5.86
CA LEU A 172 -17.95 -4.96 -5.83
C LEU A 172 -18.88 -6.00 -5.20
N LEU A 173 -19.72 -5.57 -4.23
CA LEU A 173 -20.45 -6.44 -3.32
C LEU A 173 -21.79 -6.85 -3.91
N ASN A 174 -22.10 -8.16 -3.81
CA ASN A 174 -23.47 -8.65 -3.99
C ASN A 174 -24.31 -8.39 -2.71
N GLU A 175 -25.59 -8.79 -2.71
CA GLU A 175 -26.51 -8.58 -1.58
C GLU A 175 -25.92 -9.08 -0.26
N ARG A 176 -25.37 -10.29 -0.24
CA ARG A 176 -24.75 -10.89 0.95
C ARG A 176 -23.51 -10.13 1.42
N GLY A 177 -22.69 -9.64 0.50
CA GLY A 177 -21.53 -8.80 0.82
C GLY A 177 -21.96 -7.46 1.43
N VAL A 178 -23.03 -6.87 0.94
CA VAL A 178 -23.62 -5.64 1.49
C VAL A 178 -24.18 -5.88 2.90
N GLU A 179 -24.88 -7.00 3.14
CA GLU A 179 -25.35 -7.37 4.47
C GLU A 179 -24.20 -7.46 5.47
N LEU A 180 -23.15 -8.22 5.13
CA LEU A 180 -21.94 -8.33 5.95
C LEU A 180 -21.27 -6.98 6.22
N LEU A 181 -21.17 -6.11 5.22
CA LEU A 181 -20.61 -4.77 5.42
C LEU A 181 -21.43 -3.93 6.41
N ASN A 182 -22.77 -4.06 6.36
CA ASN A 182 -23.67 -3.33 7.27
C ASN A 182 -23.64 -3.88 8.70
N GLU A 183 -23.25 -5.15 8.90
CA GLU A 183 -23.10 -5.77 10.22
C GLU A 183 -21.80 -5.38 10.92
N LEU A 184 -20.81 -4.86 10.16
CA LEU A 184 -19.52 -4.47 10.72
C LEU A 184 -19.64 -3.19 11.56
N ASP A 185 -19.05 -3.21 12.73
CA ASP A 185 -18.80 -2.01 13.52
C ASP A 185 -17.63 -1.21 12.88
N LEU A 186 -17.99 -0.30 11.99
CA LEU A 186 -17.00 0.52 11.28
C LEU A 186 -16.26 1.50 12.20
N GLU A 187 -16.78 1.76 13.41
CA GLU A 187 -16.10 2.59 14.42
C GLU A 187 -14.93 1.82 15.06
N ALA A 188 -15.00 0.49 15.09
CA ALA A 188 -13.89 -0.34 15.57
C ALA A 188 -12.63 -0.25 14.69
N PHE A 189 -12.77 0.22 13.45
CA PHE A 189 -11.64 0.47 12.52
C PHE A 189 -11.18 1.95 12.55
N ALA A 190 -11.78 2.81 13.33
CA ALA A 190 -11.45 4.23 13.44
C ALA A 190 -10.53 4.51 14.63
#